data_335eb37a52235916fc6ace3b7ed135a8
#
_entry.id   335eb37a52235916fc6ace3b7ed135a8
#
_cell.length_a   1.000
_cell.length_b   1.000
_cell.length_c   1.000
_cell.angle_alpha   90.00
_cell.angle_beta   90.00
_cell.angle_gamma   90.00
#
_symmetry.space_group_name_H-M   'P 1'
#
loop_
_entity.id
_entity.type
_entity.pdbx_description
1 polymer ?
#
loop_
_entity_poly.entity_id
_entity_poly.type
_entity_poly.pdbx_seq_one_letter_code
_entity_poly.pdbx_strand_id
1 'polypeptide(L)'
;MKTLQFKCKLLSDVILNQRAATEGNQESLTFIPGNCFLGIVAKDYMNFLPQEQAEIFHSGHVRFGDAHPASKDAKTRSLHVPASLFYPKLKSLSEESYIHHFYSRSDDKHGAGGQPQQLKQCREGYYEFAENEANAVESLKNFAIKSAYDRTLRRSKDSQMFGYEGLEKGSEFYFSVEIDNEALAPIIEEKLTGRKHVGRSKTAQYGLIEITKASFQEIPSAASQFSINGSNYITVYADGRLIFLDETGTATFQPTAQMLGLNGEIDWEKSQIRTFQYAPWNGKRQTRDADRVGIEKGSVFVVKLDELPTLSQLPSYVGNYKNEGFGKVIYGWNLLQKAGENGQTALQLTHKTKAQVTETRALEGTPLLAFLARKKHKNSSSVYIYEQVNHFVSKYKPLFSQGKFSSQWGAIRSIALQHATMNKILLELFDKKELKKREPSPTDPRTEVIESIGYITHGIKAKDWKAKQRDKILREFIEKMGNNQEYGDLSQRALVNLASEMAKKQ
;
A
#
# COMPACT_ATOMS: atom_id res chain seq x y z
N MET A 1 7.42 -9.56 -24.18
CA MET A 1 7.07 -8.77 -22.96
C MET A 1 6.03 -9.52 -22.16
N LYS A 2 6.27 -9.74 -20.89
CA LYS A 2 5.38 -10.46 -19.96
C LYS A 2 4.94 -9.54 -18.83
N THR A 3 3.65 -9.59 -18.49
CA THR A 3 3.08 -8.86 -17.35
C THR A 3 2.72 -9.84 -16.25
N LEU A 4 3.27 -9.62 -15.06
CA LEU A 4 2.90 -10.32 -13.84
C LEU A 4 1.95 -9.46 -13.03
N GLN A 5 0.86 -10.03 -12.53
CA GLN A 5 -0.14 -9.32 -11.75
C GLN A 5 -0.19 -9.87 -10.32
N PHE A 6 -0.25 -8.97 -9.36
CA PHE A 6 -0.18 -9.29 -7.93
C PHE A 6 -1.22 -8.55 -7.13
N LYS A 7 -1.66 -9.23 -6.07
CA LYS A 7 -2.41 -8.65 -4.96
C LYS A 7 -1.50 -8.50 -3.75
N CYS A 8 -1.48 -7.32 -3.17
CA CYS A 8 -0.79 -6.99 -1.94
C CYS A 8 -1.81 -6.74 -0.84
N LYS A 9 -1.84 -7.58 0.19
CA LYS A 9 -2.70 -7.45 1.37
C LYS A 9 -1.89 -6.95 2.55
N LEU A 10 -2.38 -5.93 3.25
CA LEU A 10 -1.72 -5.39 4.44
C LEU A 10 -2.03 -6.27 5.66
N LEU A 11 -1.01 -6.89 6.22
CA LEU A 11 -1.11 -7.69 7.45
C LEU A 11 -0.87 -6.87 8.73
N SER A 12 -0.28 -5.69 8.59
CA SER A 12 -0.18 -4.63 9.59
C SER A 12 -0.36 -3.28 8.92
N ASP A 13 -0.53 -2.21 9.69
CA ASP A 13 -0.55 -0.86 9.11
C ASP A 13 0.78 -0.57 8.40
N VAL A 14 0.71 0.16 7.28
CA VAL A 14 1.87 0.48 6.44
C VAL A 14 2.05 1.99 6.37
N ILE A 15 3.23 2.49 6.78
CA ILE A 15 3.56 3.91 6.76
C ILE A 15 4.43 4.20 5.54
N LEU A 16 3.90 5.00 4.63
CA LEU A 16 4.54 5.44 3.39
C LEU A 16 4.54 6.95 3.34
N ASN A 17 5.56 7.58 3.88
CA ASN A 17 5.61 9.03 4.00
C ASN A 17 5.47 9.74 2.65
N GLN A 18 4.52 10.65 2.56
CA GLN A 18 4.32 11.48 1.38
C GLN A 18 5.45 12.50 1.23
N ARG A 19 5.95 13.05 2.33
CA ARG A 19 7.01 14.06 2.37
C ARG A 19 8.19 13.64 3.23
N ALA A 20 9.32 14.29 3.01
CA ALA A 20 10.55 14.07 3.76
C ALA A 20 10.53 14.67 5.18
N ALA A 21 9.55 15.49 5.52
CA ALA A 21 9.45 16.17 6.81
C ALA A 21 9.59 15.21 7.99
N THR A 22 10.39 15.60 8.97
CA THR A 22 10.66 14.82 10.20
C THR A 22 9.86 15.33 11.39
N GLU A 23 9.24 16.49 11.28
CA GLU A 23 8.49 17.15 12.34
C GLU A 23 6.99 17.24 12.00
N GLY A 24 6.17 17.16 13.03
CA GLY A 24 4.73 17.30 12.94
C GLY A 24 3.98 16.03 12.50
N ASN A 25 2.84 16.23 11.87
CA ASN A 25 2.01 15.17 11.35
C ASN A 25 2.58 14.62 10.04
N GLN A 26 2.86 13.31 9.99
CA GLN A 26 3.37 12.64 8.80
C GLN A 26 2.23 11.94 8.07
N GLU A 27 1.81 12.54 6.97
CA GLU A 27 0.83 11.97 6.06
C GLU A 27 1.42 10.80 5.27
N SER A 28 0.63 9.75 5.10
CA SER A 28 0.96 8.59 4.29
C SER A 28 0.37 8.71 2.89
N LEU A 29 1.08 8.16 1.91
CA LEU A 29 0.54 7.97 0.56
C LEU A 29 -0.74 7.14 0.62
N THR A 30 -1.57 7.26 -0.42
CA THR A 30 -2.80 6.48 -0.60
C THR A 30 -2.60 5.22 -1.46
N PHE A 31 -1.38 4.96 -1.88
CA PHE A 31 -0.96 3.84 -2.72
C PHE A 31 0.42 3.35 -2.27
N ILE A 32 0.83 2.16 -2.73
CA ILE A 32 2.18 1.65 -2.45
C ILE A 32 3.03 1.87 -3.70
N PRO A 33 4.09 2.70 -3.64
CA PRO A 33 4.96 2.98 -4.80
C PRO A 33 5.71 1.74 -5.29
N GLY A 34 5.92 1.67 -6.60
CA GLY A 34 6.62 0.57 -7.26
C GLY A 34 8.04 0.35 -6.74
N ASN A 35 8.73 1.41 -6.30
CA ASN A 35 10.05 1.31 -5.68
C ASN A 35 10.05 0.48 -4.37
N CYS A 36 8.91 0.32 -3.70
CA CYS A 36 8.80 -0.59 -2.56
C CYS A 36 8.96 -2.05 -3.00
N PHE A 37 8.39 -2.42 -4.14
CA PHE A 37 8.49 -3.76 -4.72
C PHE A 37 9.87 -4.01 -5.32
N LEU A 38 10.41 -3.02 -6.03
CA LEU A 38 11.82 -3.04 -6.45
C LEU A 38 12.74 -3.28 -5.25
N GLY A 39 12.53 -2.59 -4.14
CA GLY A 39 13.30 -2.72 -2.91
C GLY A 39 13.19 -4.10 -2.24
N ILE A 40 12.07 -4.81 -2.41
CA ILE A 40 11.92 -6.19 -1.95
C ILE A 40 12.86 -7.11 -2.76
N VAL A 41 12.87 -6.98 -4.08
CA VAL A 41 13.74 -7.78 -4.97
C VAL A 41 15.21 -7.39 -4.79
N ALA A 42 15.51 -6.10 -4.66
CA ALA A 42 16.87 -5.57 -4.47
C ALA A 42 17.52 -5.98 -3.14
N LYS A 43 16.76 -6.53 -2.20
CA LYS A 43 17.32 -7.09 -0.96
C LYS A 43 18.36 -8.18 -1.25
N ASP A 44 18.15 -8.92 -2.31
CA ASP A 44 19.02 -10.02 -2.75
C ASP A 44 19.91 -9.62 -3.94
N TYR A 45 20.14 -8.32 -4.16
CA TYR A 45 20.85 -7.76 -5.33
C TYR A 45 22.16 -8.49 -5.66
N MET A 46 22.97 -8.81 -4.65
CA MET A 46 24.26 -9.48 -4.85
C MET A 46 24.16 -10.96 -5.27
N ASN A 47 22.97 -11.53 -5.20
CA ASN A 47 22.73 -12.93 -5.59
C ASN A 47 22.31 -13.05 -7.07
N PHE A 48 22.07 -11.95 -7.75
CA PHE A 48 21.76 -11.90 -9.19
C PHE A 48 23.05 -11.86 -10.01
N LEU A 49 23.02 -12.45 -11.19
CA LEU A 49 24.09 -12.32 -12.17
C LEU A 49 24.24 -10.85 -12.62
N PRO A 50 25.43 -10.38 -13.01
CA PRO A 50 25.64 -8.98 -13.43
C PRO A 50 24.70 -8.51 -14.53
N GLN A 51 24.36 -9.38 -15.49
CA GLN A 51 23.40 -9.09 -16.54
C GLN A 51 21.97 -8.95 -15.98
N GLU A 52 21.56 -9.83 -15.07
CA GLU A 52 20.26 -9.75 -14.40
C GLU A 52 20.16 -8.48 -13.54
N GLN A 53 21.25 -8.10 -12.84
CA GLN A 53 21.30 -6.85 -12.08
C GLN A 53 21.05 -5.65 -13.00
N ALA A 54 21.71 -5.60 -14.15
CA ALA A 54 21.53 -4.54 -15.13
C ALA A 54 20.09 -4.49 -15.65
N GLU A 55 19.52 -5.64 -16.05
CA GLU A 55 18.17 -5.71 -16.61
C GLU A 55 17.09 -5.39 -15.56
N ILE A 56 17.19 -5.92 -14.35
CA ILE A 56 16.15 -5.76 -13.31
C ILE A 56 16.18 -4.36 -12.69
N PHE A 57 17.38 -3.84 -12.39
CA PHE A 57 17.49 -2.68 -11.52
C PHE A 57 17.90 -1.38 -12.23
N HIS A 58 18.46 -1.44 -13.44
CA HIS A 58 19.10 -0.26 -14.05
C HIS A 58 18.63 0.08 -15.47
N SER A 59 18.25 -0.90 -16.29
CA SER A 59 17.91 -0.68 -17.70
C SER A 59 16.50 -0.13 -17.95
N GLY A 60 15.58 -0.29 -16.97
CA GLY A 60 14.15 -0.01 -17.18
C GLY A 60 13.40 -1.12 -17.94
N HIS A 61 14.03 -2.28 -18.19
CA HIS A 61 13.39 -3.44 -18.85
C HIS A 61 12.46 -4.21 -17.91
N VAL A 62 12.62 -4.04 -16.60
CA VAL A 62 11.68 -4.50 -15.59
C VAL A 62 11.08 -3.30 -14.89
N ARG A 63 9.75 -3.18 -14.93
CA ARG A 63 9.00 -2.04 -14.46
C ARG A 63 8.04 -2.47 -13.36
N PHE A 64 8.35 -2.07 -12.13
CA PHE A 64 7.53 -2.37 -10.96
C PHE A 64 6.46 -1.29 -10.81
N GLY A 65 5.23 -1.59 -11.19
CA GLY A 65 4.12 -0.64 -11.12
C GLY A 65 3.71 -0.28 -9.69
N ASP A 66 3.06 0.87 -9.53
CA ASP A 66 2.45 1.28 -8.27
C ASP A 66 1.26 0.36 -7.92
N ALA A 67 1.13 0.01 -6.63
CA ALA A 67 -0.04 -0.72 -6.17
C ALA A 67 -1.15 0.26 -5.79
N HIS A 68 -2.27 0.16 -6.46
CA HIS A 68 -3.46 0.96 -6.21
C HIS A 68 -4.42 0.22 -5.29
N PRO A 69 -5.17 0.93 -4.42
CA PRO A 69 -6.16 0.31 -3.55
C PRO A 69 -7.21 -0.46 -4.36
N ALA A 70 -7.66 -1.57 -3.84
CA ALA A 70 -8.66 -2.41 -4.48
C ALA A 70 -9.81 -2.70 -3.51
N SER A 71 -11.04 -2.74 -4.01
CA SER A 71 -12.16 -3.26 -3.25
C SER A 71 -12.00 -4.78 -3.06
N LYS A 72 -12.67 -5.31 -2.05
CA LYS A 72 -12.66 -6.74 -1.80
C LYS A 72 -13.24 -7.47 -3.04
N ASP A 73 -12.48 -8.45 -3.54
CA ASP A 73 -12.85 -9.25 -4.71
C ASP A 73 -12.99 -8.43 -6.01
N ALA A 74 -12.31 -7.28 -6.09
CA ALA A 74 -12.26 -6.44 -7.29
C ALA A 74 -11.73 -7.23 -8.50
N LYS A 75 -12.39 -7.07 -9.64
CA LYS A 75 -11.97 -7.66 -10.92
C LYS A 75 -11.14 -6.69 -11.75
N THR A 76 -11.13 -5.42 -11.40
CA THR A 76 -10.48 -4.34 -12.14
C THR A 76 -9.55 -3.57 -11.21
N ARG A 77 -8.38 -3.20 -11.69
CA ARG A 77 -7.47 -2.31 -10.94
C ARG A 77 -8.03 -0.90 -10.91
N SER A 78 -8.09 -0.29 -9.74
CA SER A 78 -8.51 1.10 -9.61
C SER A 78 -7.48 2.06 -10.17
N LEU A 79 -7.93 3.21 -10.66
CA LEU A 79 -7.10 4.31 -11.12
C LEU A 79 -7.36 5.56 -10.27
N HIS A 80 -6.34 6.41 -10.17
CA HIS A 80 -6.51 7.72 -9.56
C HIS A 80 -7.46 8.57 -10.40
N VAL A 81 -8.28 9.42 -9.77
CA VAL A 81 -9.21 10.28 -10.49
C VAL A 81 -8.46 11.17 -11.50
N PRO A 82 -8.89 11.21 -12.78
CA PRO A 82 -8.28 12.08 -13.78
C PRO A 82 -8.41 13.57 -13.40
N ALA A 83 -7.33 14.32 -13.57
CA ALA A 83 -7.31 15.75 -13.28
C ALA A 83 -8.19 16.58 -14.21
N SER A 84 -8.63 16.00 -15.33
CA SER A 84 -9.58 16.62 -16.25
C SER A 84 -11.05 16.51 -15.83
N LEU A 85 -11.35 15.85 -14.72
CA LEU A 85 -12.71 15.76 -14.18
C LEU A 85 -12.98 16.90 -13.19
N PHE A 86 -14.10 17.57 -13.40
CA PHE A 86 -14.54 18.71 -12.61
C PHE A 86 -15.98 18.51 -12.17
N TYR A 87 -16.36 19.17 -11.10
CA TYR A 87 -17.73 19.19 -10.59
C TYR A 87 -18.09 20.58 -10.07
N PRO A 88 -19.39 20.93 -9.99
CA PRO A 88 -19.84 22.22 -9.49
C PRO A 88 -19.41 22.45 -8.03
N LYS A 89 -18.80 23.60 -7.73
CA LYS A 89 -18.18 23.90 -6.43
C LYS A 89 -19.11 23.77 -5.23
N LEU A 90 -20.39 24.05 -5.39
CA LEU A 90 -21.38 24.07 -4.31
C LEU A 90 -22.18 22.77 -4.16
N LYS A 91 -21.87 21.76 -4.99
CA LYS A 91 -22.56 20.47 -4.96
C LYS A 91 -21.66 19.37 -4.40
N SER A 92 -22.27 18.34 -3.82
CA SER A 92 -21.52 17.21 -3.32
C SER A 92 -21.12 16.25 -4.45
N LEU A 93 -20.00 15.56 -4.27
CA LEU A 93 -19.52 14.55 -5.22
C LEU A 93 -20.50 13.39 -5.46
N SER A 94 -21.44 13.16 -4.54
CA SER A 94 -22.40 12.04 -4.59
C SER A 94 -23.67 12.35 -5.37
N GLU A 95 -23.93 13.63 -5.70
CA GLU A 95 -25.23 14.04 -6.22
C GLU A 95 -25.22 14.41 -7.70
N GLU A 96 -24.04 14.54 -8.34
CA GLU A 96 -23.97 15.03 -9.72
C GLU A 96 -22.92 14.36 -10.60
N SER A 97 -23.24 14.39 -11.90
CA SER A 97 -22.33 13.98 -12.96
C SER A 97 -21.09 14.88 -13.00
N TYR A 98 -19.93 14.29 -13.20
CA TYR A 98 -18.68 15.03 -13.36
C TYR A 98 -18.60 15.65 -14.73
N ILE A 99 -17.97 16.79 -14.81
CA ILE A 99 -17.70 17.51 -16.05
C ILE A 99 -16.29 17.19 -16.50
N HIS A 100 -16.16 16.78 -17.74
CA HIS A 100 -14.88 16.50 -18.39
C HIS A 100 -14.53 17.62 -19.35
N HIS A 101 -13.38 18.24 -19.15
CA HIS A 101 -12.94 19.38 -19.95
C HIS A 101 -11.78 19.02 -20.87
N PHE A 102 -11.95 19.31 -22.18
CA PHE A 102 -10.89 19.32 -23.19
C PHE A 102 -10.59 20.73 -23.69
N TYR A 103 -11.06 21.76 -22.99
CA TYR A 103 -10.97 23.13 -23.45
C TYR A 103 -10.35 24.04 -22.40
N SER A 104 -9.96 25.23 -22.81
CA SER A 104 -9.45 26.27 -21.94
C SER A 104 -10.53 26.80 -20.99
N ARG A 105 -10.12 27.30 -19.81
CA ARG A 105 -11.02 27.96 -18.88
C ARG A 105 -11.73 29.18 -19.45
N SER A 106 -11.17 29.80 -20.52
CA SER A 106 -11.82 30.89 -21.22
C SER A 106 -13.13 30.48 -21.90
N ASP A 107 -13.31 29.16 -22.13
CA ASP A 107 -14.52 28.61 -22.76
C ASP A 107 -15.60 28.23 -21.71
N ASP A 108 -15.39 28.50 -20.43
CA ASP A 108 -16.34 28.27 -19.36
C ASP A 108 -17.67 28.97 -19.67
N LYS A 109 -18.59 28.21 -20.27
CA LYS A 109 -19.92 28.69 -20.61
C LYS A 109 -20.86 28.48 -19.45
N HIS A 110 -21.79 29.36 -19.36
CA HIS A 110 -22.79 29.51 -18.33
C HIS A 110 -23.60 28.24 -18.04
N GLY A 111 -23.78 27.93 -16.76
CA GLY A 111 -24.76 26.93 -16.30
C GLY A 111 -26.17 27.28 -16.73
N ALA A 112 -27.12 26.36 -16.55
CA ALA A 112 -28.52 26.57 -16.84
C ALA A 112 -29.00 27.87 -16.17
N GLY A 113 -29.41 28.86 -17.00
CA GLY A 113 -29.86 30.17 -16.51
C GLY A 113 -28.87 31.33 -16.73
N GLY A 114 -27.77 31.13 -17.47
CA GLY A 114 -26.86 32.23 -17.88
C GLY A 114 -25.89 32.72 -16.82
N GLN A 115 -25.84 32.10 -15.63
CA GLN A 115 -24.89 32.44 -14.57
C GLN A 115 -23.63 31.61 -14.67
N PRO A 116 -22.41 32.18 -14.51
CA PRO A 116 -21.17 31.43 -14.55
C PRO A 116 -21.13 30.41 -13.38
N GLN A 117 -21.05 29.12 -13.71
CA GLN A 117 -20.95 28.06 -12.74
C GLN A 117 -19.47 27.79 -12.44
N GLN A 118 -19.03 28.11 -11.22
CA GLN A 118 -17.66 27.81 -10.82
C GLN A 118 -17.48 26.29 -10.64
N LEU A 119 -16.49 25.73 -11.35
CA LEU A 119 -16.14 24.33 -11.29
C LEU A 119 -14.96 24.08 -10.33
N LYS A 120 -14.99 22.96 -9.67
CA LYS A 120 -13.92 22.46 -8.79
C LYS A 120 -13.34 21.19 -9.40
N GLN A 121 -12.02 21.12 -9.52
CA GLN A 121 -11.33 19.94 -10.01
C GLN A 121 -11.41 18.80 -8.99
N CYS A 122 -11.67 17.56 -9.46
CA CYS A 122 -11.50 16.35 -8.67
C CYS A 122 -10.00 16.16 -8.35
N ARG A 123 -9.66 16.06 -7.08
CA ARG A 123 -8.24 16.02 -6.68
C ARG A 123 -7.79 14.72 -6.07
N GLU A 124 -8.70 13.96 -5.49
CA GLU A 124 -8.36 12.80 -4.65
C GLU A 124 -9.31 11.65 -4.94
N GLY A 125 -8.82 10.46 -4.69
CA GLY A 125 -9.60 9.23 -4.77
C GLY A 125 -9.13 8.29 -5.87
N TYR A 126 -9.37 7.02 -5.58
CA TYR A 126 -9.21 5.93 -6.53
C TYR A 126 -10.57 5.38 -6.89
N TYR A 127 -10.73 5.02 -8.15
CA TYR A 127 -12.00 4.52 -8.67
C TYR A 127 -11.79 3.31 -9.55
N GLU A 128 -12.67 2.33 -9.41
CA GLU A 128 -12.84 1.26 -10.38
C GLU A 128 -13.77 1.77 -11.48
N PHE A 129 -13.19 2.10 -12.63
CA PHE A 129 -13.92 2.67 -13.76
C PHE A 129 -14.55 1.57 -14.60
N ALA A 130 -15.83 1.73 -14.88
CA ALA A 130 -16.62 1.02 -15.88
C ALA A 130 -17.07 1.98 -16.98
N GLU A 131 -17.91 1.54 -17.92
CA GLU A 131 -18.23 2.32 -19.11
C GLU A 131 -18.89 3.68 -18.79
N ASN A 132 -19.82 3.73 -17.83
CA ASN A 132 -20.56 4.95 -17.43
C ASN A 132 -20.55 5.17 -15.91
N GLU A 133 -19.87 4.33 -15.16
CA GLU A 133 -19.83 4.38 -13.70
C GLU A 133 -18.39 4.28 -13.21
N ALA A 134 -18.12 4.91 -12.10
CA ALA A 134 -16.87 4.73 -11.39
C ALA A 134 -17.15 4.53 -9.90
N ASN A 135 -16.75 3.39 -9.39
CA ASN A 135 -16.91 3.04 -7.99
C ASN A 135 -15.70 3.49 -7.19
N ALA A 136 -15.94 4.34 -6.20
CA ALA A 136 -14.88 4.81 -5.31
C ALA A 136 -14.30 3.66 -4.48
N VAL A 137 -12.98 3.62 -4.42
CA VAL A 137 -12.21 2.69 -3.58
C VAL A 137 -11.54 3.50 -2.48
N GLU A 138 -11.99 3.30 -1.24
CA GLU A 138 -11.42 4.01 -0.10
C GLU A 138 -10.05 3.41 0.27
N SER A 139 -9.05 4.28 0.36
CA SER A 139 -7.77 3.95 1.00
C SER A 139 -7.89 4.31 2.48
N LEU A 140 -8.26 3.33 3.29
CA LEU A 140 -8.43 3.53 4.72
C LEU A 140 -7.09 3.82 5.40
N LYS A 141 -7.07 4.81 6.26
CA LYS A 141 -5.88 5.25 6.99
C LYS A 141 -6.12 5.27 8.49
N ASN A 142 -5.13 4.82 9.23
CA ASN A 142 -5.09 4.91 10.68
C ASN A 142 -4.08 5.97 11.11
N PHE A 143 -4.44 6.73 12.13
CA PHE A 143 -3.56 7.71 12.75
C PHE A 143 -3.17 7.27 14.17
N ALA A 144 -1.87 7.26 14.46
CA ALA A 144 -1.33 6.91 15.76
C ALA A 144 -0.36 7.97 16.26
N ILE A 145 -0.62 8.51 17.44
CA ILE A 145 0.31 9.40 18.14
C ILE A 145 1.32 8.53 18.90
N LYS A 146 2.58 8.82 18.74
CA LYS A 146 3.70 8.21 19.45
C LYS A 146 4.43 9.29 20.25
N SER A 147 4.95 8.92 21.39
CA SER A 147 5.87 9.76 22.15
C SER A 147 7.17 9.01 22.40
N ALA A 148 8.27 9.73 22.39
CA ALA A 148 9.52 9.18 22.86
C ALA A 148 9.43 8.93 24.37
N TYR A 149 9.90 7.77 24.83
CA TYR A 149 9.87 7.39 26.22
C TYR A 149 11.20 7.74 26.90
N ASP A 150 11.12 8.49 28.00
CA ASP A 150 12.25 8.73 28.87
C ASP A 150 12.38 7.57 29.86
N ARG A 151 13.47 6.81 29.77
CA ARG A 151 13.69 5.64 30.60
C ARG A 151 14.01 5.98 32.04
N THR A 152 14.66 7.13 32.26
CA THR A 152 15.08 7.60 33.59
C THR A 152 13.89 8.13 34.36
N LEU A 153 13.10 8.99 33.71
CA LEU A 153 11.93 9.61 34.33
C LEU A 153 10.66 8.74 34.22
N ARG A 154 10.72 7.62 33.46
CA ARG A 154 9.59 6.69 33.21
C ARG A 154 8.33 7.37 32.70
N ARG A 155 8.49 8.44 31.89
CA ARG A 155 7.42 9.21 31.28
C ARG A 155 7.72 9.50 29.81
N SER A 156 6.75 10.08 29.11
CA SER A 156 7.00 10.65 27.78
C SER A 156 8.02 11.77 27.88
N LYS A 157 8.94 11.83 26.93
CA LYS A 157 9.86 12.97 26.78
C LYS A 157 9.07 14.19 26.36
N ASP A 158 9.36 15.31 27.02
CA ASP A 158 8.75 16.60 26.67
C ASP A 158 9.12 16.99 25.24
N SER A 159 8.17 17.57 24.50
CA SER A 159 8.32 18.03 23.11
C SER A 159 8.74 16.95 22.09
N GLN A 160 8.59 15.67 22.39
CA GLN A 160 8.92 14.56 21.50
C GLN A 160 7.72 13.67 21.21
N MET A 161 6.61 14.30 20.81
CA MET A 161 5.44 13.60 20.28
C MET A 161 5.45 13.71 18.75
N PHE A 162 5.08 12.63 18.09
CA PHE A 162 4.95 12.59 16.63
C PHE A 162 3.78 11.71 16.21
N GLY A 163 3.12 12.13 15.15
CA GLY A 163 2.00 11.40 14.56
C GLY A 163 2.46 10.54 13.39
N TYR A 164 1.96 9.32 13.33
CA TYR A 164 2.06 8.47 12.15
C TYR A 164 0.68 8.23 11.57
N GLU A 165 0.50 8.61 10.32
CA GLU A 165 -0.59 8.12 9.49
C GLU A 165 -0.09 6.93 8.69
N GLY A 166 -0.86 5.87 8.61
CA GLY A 166 -0.54 4.66 7.88
C GLY A 166 -1.76 4.08 7.18
N LEU A 167 -1.53 3.39 6.07
CA LEU A 167 -2.56 2.58 5.41
C LEU A 167 -3.01 1.48 6.36
N GLU A 168 -4.32 1.30 6.49
CA GLU A 168 -4.93 0.41 7.48
C GLU A 168 -4.70 -1.06 7.14
N LYS A 169 -4.40 -1.85 8.17
CA LYS A 169 -4.36 -3.32 8.12
C LYS A 169 -5.64 -3.89 7.51
N GLY A 170 -5.48 -4.88 6.64
CA GLY A 170 -6.59 -5.56 5.96
C GLY A 170 -6.90 -4.98 4.58
N SER A 171 -6.43 -3.77 4.26
CA SER A 171 -6.57 -3.18 2.93
C SER A 171 -5.84 -4.03 1.89
N GLU A 172 -6.40 -4.08 0.68
CA GLU A 172 -5.88 -4.80 -0.47
C GLU A 172 -5.50 -3.82 -1.59
N PHE A 173 -4.42 -4.14 -2.30
CA PHE A 173 -3.89 -3.31 -3.39
C PHE A 173 -3.51 -4.20 -4.56
N TYR A 174 -3.71 -3.71 -5.79
CA TYR A 174 -3.33 -4.40 -7.02
C TYR A 174 -2.20 -3.68 -7.74
N PHE A 175 -1.21 -4.44 -8.21
CA PHE A 175 -0.11 -3.92 -9.02
C PHE A 175 0.34 -4.94 -10.06
N SER A 176 0.99 -4.43 -11.11
CA SER A 176 1.60 -5.24 -12.16
C SER A 176 3.10 -4.97 -12.26
N VAL A 177 3.83 -5.97 -12.72
CA VAL A 177 5.25 -5.87 -13.09
C VAL A 177 5.37 -6.24 -14.56
N GLU A 178 5.87 -5.32 -15.38
CA GLU A 178 6.13 -5.56 -16.80
C GLU A 178 7.60 -5.92 -17.01
N ILE A 179 7.85 -6.94 -17.81
CA ILE A 179 9.16 -7.56 -17.99
C ILE A 179 9.40 -7.80 -19.47
N ASP A 180 10.42 -7.17 -20.03
CA ASP A 180 10.75 -7.33 -21.45
C ASP A 180 11.40 -8.69 -21.71
N ASN A 181 12.37 -9.11 -20.87
CA ASN A 181 12.98 -10.42 -20.92
C ASN A 181 12.19 -11.43 -20.07
N GLU A 182 11.35 -12.23 -20.71
CA GLU A 182 10.45 -13.18 -20.03
C GLU A 182 11.16 -14.22 -19.17
N ALA A 183 12.45 -14.48 -19.40
CA ALA A 183 13.24 -15.40 -18.60
C ALA A 183 13.40 -14.94 -17.13
N LEU A 184 13.28 -13.63 -16.87
CA LEU A 184 13.36 -13.07 -15.54
C LEU A 184 12.05 -13.20 -14.74
N ALA A 185 10.94 -13.50 -15.40
CA ALA A 185 9.63 -13.51 -14.75
C ALA A 185 9.53 -14.51 -13.58
N PRO A 186 10.01 -15.78 -13.66
CA PRO A 186 9.94 -16.72 -12.55
C PRO A 186 10.70 -16.23 -11.30
N ILE A 187 11.90 -15.65 -11.51
CA ILE A 187 12.74 -15.12 -10.42
C ILE A 187 12.05 -13.96 -9.72
N ILE A 188 11.53 -13.00 -10.48
CA ILE A 188 10.83 -11.83 -9.94
C ILE A 188 9.57 -12.26 -9.19
N GLU A 189 8.81 -13.20 -9.73
CA GLU A 189 7.62 -13.75 -9.10
C GLU A 189 7.94 -14.42 -7.75
N GLU A 190 8.98 -15.27 -7.70
CA GLU A 190 9.44 -15.91 -6.48
C GLU A 190 9.88 -14.90 -5.42
N LYS A 191 10.66 -13.87 -5.81
CA LYS A 191 11.15 -12.85 -4.89
C LYS A 191 10.03 -11.97 -4.33
N LEU A 192 9.00 -11.70 -5.10
CA LEU A 192 7.86 -10.87 -4.67
C LEU A 192 6.85 -11.64 -3.82
N THR A 193 6.56 -12.89 -4.16
CA THR A 193 5.49 -13.65 -3.53
C THR A 193 5.75 -13.94 -2.05
N GLY A 194 4.69 -14.00 -1.26
CA GLY A 194 4.70 -14.32 0.16
C GLY A 194 4.77 -13.09 1.06
N ARG A 195 5.16 -13.29 2.31
CA ARG A 195 5.20 -12.23 3.34
C ARG A 195 6.45 -11.39 3.20
N LYS A 196 6.25 -10.09 3.11
CA LYS A 196 7.30 -9.07 2.91
C LYS A 196 7.09 -7.89 3.84
N HIS A 197 8.06 -6.99 3.87
CA HIS A 197 7.98 -5.77 4.66
C HIS A 197 8.29 -4.55 3.79
N VAL A 198 7.41 -3.55 3.87
CA VAL A 198 7.55 -2.27 3.16
C VAL A 198 7.35 -1.07 4.08
N GLY A 199 7.78 0.10 3.66
CA GLY A 199 7.56 1.35 4.37
C GLY A 199 8.45 1.55 5.60
N ARG A 200 8.04 2.49 6.45
CA ARG A 200 8.77 2.92 7.64
C ARG A 200 8.45 2.05 8.85
N SER A 201 9.39 1.98 9.80
CA SER A 201 9.24 1.25 11.09
C SER A 201 8.87 -0.24 10.92
N LYS A 202 9.29 -0.84 9.82
CA LYS A 202 8.96 -2.22 9.42
C LYS A 202 9.55 -3.31 10.33
N THR A 203 10.52 -2.99 11.14
CA THR A 203 11.13 -3.94 12.08
C THR A 203 10.43 -4.00 13.44
N ALA A 204 9.55 -3.03 13.73
CA ALA A 204 8.92 -2.90 15.04
C ALA A 204 7.43 -3.22 15.00
N GLN A 205 6.64 -2.52 14.21
CA GLN A 205 5.18 -2.59 14.32
C GLN A 205 4.46 -2.58 12.98
N TYR A 206 5.06 -1.96 11.98
CA TYR A 206 4.42 -1.60 10.72
C TYR A 206 5.00 -2.37 9.53
N GLY A 207 4.33 -2.27 8.40
CA GLY A 207 4.90 -2.60 7.11
C GLY A 207 4.83 -4.06 6.69
N LEU A 208 4.22 -4.96 7.49
CA LEU A 208 4.05 -6.34 7.08
C LEU A 208 2.94 -6.48 6.04
N ILE A 209 3.28 -7.06 4.89
CA ILE A 209 2.37 -7.30 3.77
C ILE A 209 2.45 -8.76 3.32
N GLU A 210 1.44 -9.22 2.61
CA GLU A 210 1.42 -10.49 1.90
C GLU A 210 1.14 -10.24 0.42
N ILE A 211 2.03 -10.73 -0.44
CA ILE A 211 1.91 -10.60 -1.89
C ILE A 211 1.55 -11.96 -2.46
N THR A 212 0.48 -12.01 -3.23
CA THR A 212 0.00 -13.21 -3.93
C THR A 212 -0.21 -12.91 -5.41
N LYS A 213 -0.13 -13.92 -6.26
CA LYS A 213 -0.56 -13.78 -7.66
C LYS A 213 -2.02 -13.38 -7.72
N ALA A 214 -2.35 -12.57 -8.70
CA ALA A 214 -3.72 -12.14 -8.96
C ALA A 214 -3.97 -12.10 -10.47
N SER A 215 -5.24 -11.97 -10.84
CA SER A 215 -5.66 -11.66 -12.19
C SER A 215 -6.72 -10.58 -12.09
N PHE A 216 -6.49 -9.46 -12.75
CA PHE A 216 -7.41 -8.33 -12.79
C PHE A 216 -7.33 -7.64 -14.15
N GLN A 217 -8.38 -6.89 -14.47
CA GLN A 217 -8.41 -6.11 -15.69
C GLN A 217 -7.73 -4.75 -15.46
N GLU A 218 -6.95 -4.31 -16.43
CA GLU A 218 -6.43 -2.95 -16.53
C GLU A 218 -7.11 -2.25 -17.70
N ILE A 219 -7.20 -0.92 -17.64
CA ILE A 219 -7.69 -0.14 -18.74
C ILE A 219 -6.60 -0.11 -19.83
N PRO A 220 -6.87 -0.64 -21.01
CA PRO A 220 -5.87 -0.69 -22.06
C PRO A 220 -5.67 0.68 -22.72
N SER A 221 -4.46 0.93 -23.23
CA SER A 221 -4.25 2.00 -24.17
C SER A 221 -4.97 1.71 -25.49
N ALA A 222 -5.48 2.76 -26.10
CA ALA A 222 -6.11 2.71 -27.43
C ALA A 222 -5.51 3.78 -28.33
N ALA A 223 -5.52 3.56 -29.63
CA ALA A 223 -5.20 4.59 -30.62
C ALA A 223 -6.41 5.48 -30.95
N SER A 224 -7.41 5.49 -30.06
CA SER A 224 -8.61 6.30 -30.23
C SER A 224 -8.28 7.79 -30.14
N GLN A 225 -8.88 8.56 -31.00
CA GLN A 225 -8.66 10.00 -31.16
C GLN A 225 -10.00 10.73 -31.17
N PHE A 226 -9.93 12.02 -30.96
CA PHE A 226 -11.05 12.93 -31.17
C PHE A 226 -10.61 14.12 -31.96
N SER A 227 -11.54 14.76 -32.64
CA SER A 227 -11.24 15.91 -33.51
C SER A 227 -11.89 17.19 -32.99
N ILE A 228 -11.13 18.26 -32.92
CA ILE A 228 -11.61 19.61 -32.63
C ILE A 228 -11.17 20.53 -33.79
N ASN A 229 -12.11 21.20 -34.41
CA ASN A 229 -11.84 22.15 -35.49
C ASN A 229 -10.93 21.57 -36.61
N GLY A 230 -11.11 20.30 -36.97
CA GLY A 230 -10.34 19.64 -38.03
C GLY A 230 -8.94 19.16 -37.63
N SER A 231 -8.50 19.38 -36.39
CA SER A 231 -7.25 18.82 -35.83
C SER A 231 -7.54 17.58 -35.03
N ASN A 232 -6.67 16.58 -35.09
CA ASN A 232 -6.79 15.33 -34.31
C ASN A 232 -6.02 15.44 -32.99
N TYR A 233 -6.61 14.94 -31.96
CA TYR A 233 -6.06 14.94 -30.62
C TYR A 233 -6.12 13.54 -29.98
N ILE A 234 -5.18 13.25 -29.11
CA ILE A 234 -5.20 12.08 -28.24
C ILE A 234 -4.96 12.50 -26.80
N THR A 235 -5.62 11.83 -25.86
CA THR A 235 -5.33 12.01 -24.44
C THR A 235 -4.27 11.04 -23.99
N VAL A 236 -3.39 11.49 -23.08
CA VAL A 236 -2.41 10.66 -22.36
C VAL A 236 -2.67 10.84 -20.88
N TYR A 237 -3.15 9.79 -20.26
CA TYR A 237 -3.42 9.75 -18.81
C TYR A 237 -2.22 9.18 -18.07
N ALA A 238 -1.75 9.86 -17.02
CA ALA A 238 -0.68 9.41 -16.16
C ALA A 238 -1.20 8.41 -15.13
N ASP A 239 -1.04 7.12 -15.38
CA ASP A 239 -1.38 6.04 -14.44
C ASP A 239 -0.36 5.94 -13.29
N GLY A 240 0.93 6.14 -13.59
CA GLY A 240 2.01 6.33 -12.62
C GLY A 240 2.45 7.80 -12.55
N ARG A 241 3.28 8.13 -11.56
CA ARG A 241 4.00 9.38 -11.52
C ARG A 241 4.99 9.46 -12.68
N LEU A 242 5.15 10.64 -13.30
CA LEU A 242 6.03 10.84 -14.44
C LEU A 242 7.19 11.76 -14.07
N ILE A 243 8.40 11.40 -14.48
CA ILE A 243 9.59 12.22 -14.32
C ILE A 243 10.23 12.35 -15.70
N PHE A 244 10.34 13.58 -16.17
CA PHE A 244 11.03 13.93 -17.41
C PHE A 244 12.26 14.76 -17.08
N LEU A 245 13.33 14.54 -17.81
CA LEU A 245 14.56 15.32 -17.72
C LEU A 245 14.75 16.05 -19.04
N ASP A 246 15.16 17.32 -18.94
CA ASP A 246 15.57 18.10 -20.11
C ASP A 246 16.97 17.67 -20.61
N GLU A 247 17.47 18.36 -21.62
CA GLU A 247 18.79 18.09 -22.24
C GLU A 247 19.95 18.26 -21.23
N THR A 248 19.75 19.03 -20.17
CA THR A 248 20.75 19.24 -19.11
C THR A 248 20.67 18.19 -18.01
N GLY A 249 19.68 17.29 -18.07
CA GLY A 249 19.38 16.31 -17.01
C GLY A 249 18.59 16.90 -15.83
N THR A 250 18.06 18.12 -15.97
CA THR A 250 17.20 18.75 -14.98
C THR A 250 15.75 18.32 -15.15
N ALA A 251 15.03 18.13 -14.05
CA ALA A 251 13.62 17.73 -14.12
C ALA A 251 12.77 18.84 -14.75
N THR A 252 11.95 18.48 -15.72
CA THR A 252 11.02 19.39 -16.40
C THR A 252 9.55 19.02 -16.15
N PHE A 253 8.71 20.03 -15.97
CA PHE A 253 7.25 19.89 -15.90
C PHE A 253 6.57 20.14 -17.26
N GLN A 254 7.35 20.49 -18.28
CA GLN A 254 6.87 20.74 -19.64
C GLN A 254 7.53 19.76 -20.61
N PRO A 255 7.14 18.46 -20.58
CA PRO A 255 7.64 17.50 -21.56
C PRO A 255 7.17 17.89 -22.96
N THR A 256 7.88 17.38 -23.97
CA THR A 256 7.44 17.44 -25.35
C THR A 256 6.52 16.25 -25.69
N ALA A 257 5.79 16.34 -26.80
CA ALA A 257 4.99 15.22 -27.29
C ALA A 257 5.84 13.98 -27.58
N GLN A 258 7.07 14.16 -28.06
CA GLN A 258 8.05 13.09 -28.32
C GLN A 258 8.45 12.38 -27.02
N MET A 259 8.59 13.09 -25.92
CA MET A 259 8.84 12.47 -24.59
C MET A 259 7.65 11.63 -24.11
N LEU A 260 6.45 11.91 -24.61
CA LEU A 260 5.25 11.09 -24.44
C LEU A 260 5.10 10.00 -25.53
N GLY A 261 6.09 9.80 -26.41
CA GLY A 261 6.05 8.80 -27.46
C GLY A 261 5.07 9.13 -28.62
N LEU A 262 4.78 10.42 -28.84
CA LEU A 262 3.82 10.90 -29.84
C LEU A 262 4.47 11.94 -30.79
N ASN A 263 4.01 11.96 -32.06
CA ASN A 263 4.35 13.00 -32.98
C ASN A 263 3.27 14.09 -32.94
N GLY A 264 3.66 15.31 -32.57
CA GLY A 264 2.74 16.43 -32.45
C GLY A 264 3.16 17.42 -31.34
N GLU A 265 2.18 18.15 -30.86
CA GLU A 265 2.37 19.20 -29.85
C GLU A 265 1.39 19.03 -28.67
N ILE A 266 1.86 19.26 -27.44
CA ILE A 266 0.99 19.24 -26.25
C ILE A 266 0.19 20.54 -26.22
N ASP A 267 -1.13 20.40 -26.22
CA ASP A 267 -2.05 21.52 -26.00
C ASP A 267 -2.16 21.79 -24.50
N TRP A 268 -1.37 22.74 -24.03
CA TRP A 268 -1.30 23.08 -22.61
C TRP A 268 -2.58 23.72 -22.06
N GLU A 269 -3.38 24.36 -22.91
CA GLU A 269 -4.66 24.93 -22.50
C GLU A 269 -5.68 23.85 -22.15
N LYS A 270 -5.62 22.72 -22.85
CA LYS A 270 -6.51 21.57 -22.64
C LYS A 270 -5.95 20.53 -21.67
N SER A 271 -4.66 20.58 -21.38
CA SER A 271 -4.00 19.63 -20.49
C SER A 271 -4.22 20.01 -19.02
N GLN A 272 -4.37 19.01 -18.17
CA GLN A 272 -4.58 19.18 -16.72
C GLN A 272 -3.52 18.38 -15.96
N ILE A 273 -2.50 19.07 -15.50
CA ILE A 273 -1.39 18.43 -14.79
C ILE A 273 -1.33 18.88 -13.32
N ARG A 274 -0.74 18.01 -12.49
CA ARG A 274 -0.34 18.29 -11.12
C ARG A 274 1.09 17.85 -10.93
N THR A 275 1.76 18.40 -9.95
CA THR A 275 3.17 18.11 -9.67
C THR A 275 3.32 17.45 -8.31
N PHE A 276 4.42 16.71 -8.15
CA PHE A 276 4.83 16.12 -6.87
C PHE A 276 6.30 16.36 -6.62
N GLN A 277 6.67 16.26 -5.34
CA GLN A 277 8.05 16.19 -4.87
C GLN A 277 8.20 14.94 -4.01
N TYR A 278 9.30 14.23 -4.18
CA TYR A 278 9.55 12.97 -3.51
C TYR A 278 11.04 12.77 -3.22
N ALA A 279 11.35 12.38 -1.99
CA ALA A 279 12.70 12.02 -1.57
C ALA A 279 12.80 10.51 -1.35
N PRO A 280 13.40 9.74 -2.27
CA PRO A 280 13.52 8.29 -2.13
C PRO A 280 14.43 7.92 -0.94
N TRP A 281 14.04 6.86 -0.23
CA TRP A 281 14.85 6.31 0.85
C TRP A 281 15.74 5.19 0.34
N ASN A 282 17.05 5.32 0.53
CA ASN A 282 18.01 4.29 0.22
C ASN A 282 18.26 3.41 1.45
N GLY A 283 17.72 2.19 1.41
CA GLY A 283 17.81 1.24 2.54
C GLY A 283 19.21 0.76 2.87
N LYS A 284 20.12 0.73 1.89
CA LYS A 284 21.51 0.32 2.10
C LYS A 284 22.36 1.44 2.72
N ARG A 285 22.18 2.66 2.22
CA ARG A 285 22.88 3.85 2.76
C ARG A 285 22.24 4.41 4.03
N GLN A 286 21.03 3.97 4.38
CA GLN A 286 20.25 4.47 5.53
C GLN A 286 20.02 5.99 5.49
N THR A 287 19.90 6.55 4.28
CA THR A 287 19.68 7.98 4.03
C THR A 287 18.74 8.19 2.85
N ARG A 288 18.30 9.41 2.67
CA ARG A 288 17.53 9.81 1.50
C ARG A 288 18.46 10.13 0.33
N ASP A 289 18.00 9.82 -0.85
CA ASP A 289 18.61 10.30 -2.10
C ASP A 289 18.12 11.73 -2.40
N ALA A 290 18.69 12.35 -3.45
CA ALA A 290 18.25 13.65 -3.92
C ALA A 290 16.75 13.67 -4.21
N ASP A 291 16.12 14.80 -3.90
CA ASP A 291 14.71 15.02 -4.16
C ASP A 291 14.43 14.90 -5.66
N ARG A 292 13.34 14.22 -5.98
CA ARG A 292 12.81 14.11 -7.33
C ARG A 292 11.53 14.90 -7.42
N VAL A 293 11.37 15.61 -8.50
CA VAL A 293 10.15 16.35 -8.82
C VAL A 293 9.61 15.86 -10.17
N GLY A 294 8.31 15.93 -10.33
CA GLY A 294 7.69 15.42 -11.55
C GLY A 294 6.18 15.66 -11.57
N ILE A 295 5.52 14.98 -12.47
CA ILE A 295 4.09 15.11 -12.72
C ILE A 295 3.35 14.00 -12.00
N GLU A 296 2.34 14.37 -11.19
CA GLU A 296 1.59 13.45 -10.34
C GLU A 296 0.63 12.58 -11.17
N LYS A 297 0.39 11.37 -10.69
CA LYS A 297 -0.61 10.46 -11.29
C LYS A 297 -1.99 11.10 -11.36
N GLY A 298 -2.78 10.67 -12.34
CA GLY A 298 -4.07 11.28 -12.63
C GLY A 298 -3.97 12.51 -13.52
N SER A 299 -2.76 13.04 -13.81
CA SER A 299 -2.58 14.11 -14.78
C SER A 299 -2.98 13.66 -16.18
N VAL A 300 -3.54 14.55 -16.96
CA VAL A 300 -4.01 14.28 -18.33
C VAL A 300 -3.39 15.29 -19.30
N PHE A 301 -2.65 14.78 -20.25
CA PHE A 301 -2.17 15.56 -21.38
C PHE A 301 -3.13 15.43 -22.56
N VAL A 302 -3.31 16.50 -23.29
CA VAL A 302 -4.03 16.54 -24.56
C VAL A 302 -3.00 16.88 -25.63
N VAL A 303 -2.75 15.96 -26.54
CA VAL A 303 -1.73 16.11 -27.58
C VAL A 303 -2.42 16.29 -28.93
N LYS A 304 -2.13 17.39 -29.58
CA LYS A 304 -2.49 17.61 -30.99
C LYS A 304 -1.53 16.80 -31.86
N LEU A 305 -2.08 15.94 -32.68
CA LEU A 305 -1.31 14.98 -33.48
C LEU A 305 -0.96 15.54 -34.85
N ASP A 306 0.29 15.41 -35.24
CA ASP A 306 0.73 15.62 -36.64
C ASP A 306 0.48 14.35 -37.46
N GLU A 307 0.69 13.17 -36.84
CA GLU A 307 0.46 11.86 -37.46
C GLU A 307 -0.35 10.96 -36.53
N LEU A 308 -1.16 10.09 -37.11
CA LEU A 308 -1.99 9.14 -36.35
C LEU A 308 -1.12 7.98 -35.84
N PRO A 309 -0.98 7.80 -34.50
CA PRO A 309 -0.20 6.70 -33.96
C PRO A 309 -0.93 5.37 -34.14
N THR A 310 -0.18 4.30 -34.37
CA THR A 310 -0.70 2.93 -34.24
C THR A 310 -0.53 2.44 -32.80
N LEU A 311 -1.39 1.54 -32.36
CA LEU A 311 -1.33 1.01 -30.98
C LEU A 311 0.03 0.38 -30.64
N SER A 312 0.67 -0.28 -31.62
CA SER A 312 1.99 -0.90 -31.44
C SER A 312 3.14 0.09 -31.24
N GLN A 313 2.94 1.36 -31.58
CA GLN A 313 3.95 2.42 -31.43
C GLN A 313 3.83 3.12 -30.06
N LEU A 314 2.73 2.92 -29.33
CA LEU A 314 2.47 3.59 -28.07
C LEU A 314 3.19 2.85 -26.92
N PRO A 315 4.18 3.47 -26.26
CA PRO A 315 4.88 2.84 -25.14
C PRO A 315 3.99 2.80 -23.90
N SER A 316 4.03 1.72 -23.12
CA SER A 316 3.30 1.64 -21.85
C SER A 316 3.94 2.51 -20.75
N TYR A 317 5.22 2.84 -20.89
CA TYR A 317 5.98 3.68 -19.96
C TYR A 317 6.78 4.76 -20.69
N VAL A 318 6.75 5.98 -20.17
CA VAL A 318 7.47 7.15 -20.70
C VAL A 318 8.35 7.78 -19.62
N GLY A 319 9.29 8.62 -20.01
CA GLY A 319 10.17 9.34 -19.08
C GLY A 319 11.21 8.46 -18.39
N ASN A 320 11.63 8.86 -17.20
CA ASN A 320 12.75 8.28 -16.44
C ASN A 320 12.31 7.46 -15.23
N TYR A 321 13.20 6.67 -14.63
CA TYR A 321 13.00 5.84 -13.44
C TYR A 321 11.88 4.79 -13.59
N LYS A 322 11.70 4.23 -14.79
CA LYS A 322 10.63 3.28 -15.11
C LYS A 322 10.64 2.03 -14.23
N ASN A 323 11.82 1.55 -13.86
CA ASN A 323 12.00 0.41 -12.95
C ASN A 323 11.45 0.66 -11.53
N GLU A 324 11.35 1.92 -11.11
CA GLU A 324 10.85 2.30 -9.78
C GLU A 324 9.33 2.55 -9.74
N GLY A 325 8.60 2.33 -10.85
CA GLY A 325 7.15 2.54 -10.96
C GLY A 325 6.75 3.87 -11.58
N PHE A 326 7.74 4.69 -12.01
CA PHE A 326 7.45 5.92 -12.71
C PHE A 326 7.20 5.66 -14.20
N GLY A 327 6.39 6.50 -14.81
CA GLY A 327 6.26 6.55 -16.26
C GLY A 327 5.05 5.83 -16.85
N LYS A 328 4.27 5.04 -16.09
CA LYS A 328 3.11 4.31 -16.65
C LYS A 328 2.04 5.27 -17.16
N VAL A 329 1.60 5.08 -18.41
CA VAL A 329 0.61 5.92 -19.07
C VAL A 329 -0.44 5.09 -19.79
N ILE A 330 -1.61 5.69 -20.01
CA ILE A 330 -2.72 5.13 -20.79
C ILE A 330 -3.07 6.14 -21.89
N TYR A 331 -2.97 5.72 -23.15
CA TYR A 331 -3.30 6.54 -24.29
C TYR A 331 -4.75 6.32 -24.71
N GLY A 332 -5.37 7.38 -25.22
CA GLY A 332 -6.66 7.29 -25.87
C GLY A 332 -7.75 6.64 -25.05
N TRP A 333 -7.72 6.79 -23.73
CA TRP A 333 -8.73 6.22 -22.84
C TRP A 333 -10.12 6.79 -23.19
N ASN A 334 -11.04 5.93 -23.60
CA ASN A 334 -12.35 6.31 -24.11
C ASN A 334 -13.14 7.25 -23.17
N LEU A 335 -13.01 7.07 -21.86
CA LEU A 335 -13.63 7.97 -20.88
C LEU A 335 -13.17 9.43 -21.08
N LEU A 336 -11.89 9.63 -21.34
CA LEU A 336 -11.28 10.95 -21.47
C LEU A 336 -11.45 11.56 -22.87
N GLN A 337 -12.01 10.83 -23.82
CA GLN A 337 -12.25 11.30 -25.18
C GLN A 337 -13.72 11.60 -25.48
N LYS A 338 -14.63 11.08 -24.65
CA LYS A 338 -16.06 11.39 -24.75
C LYS A 338 -16.35 12.73 -24.08
N ALA A 339 -16.08 13.82 -24.80
CA ALA A 339 -16.67 15.11 -24.46
C ALA A 339 -18.10 15.11 -25.04
N GLY A 340 -19.12 15.08 -24.19
CA GLY A 340 -20.48 15.37 -24.62
C GLY A 340 -20.58 16.82 -25.14
N GLU A 341 -21.68 17.17 -25.80
CA GLU A 341 -22.01 18.57 -26.09
C GLU A 341 -21.90 19.37 -24.78
N ASN A 342 -21.02 20.35 -24.71
CA ASN A 342 -20.66 21.13 -23.50
C ASN A 342 -19.65 20.52 -22.52
N GLY A 343 -18.86 19.52 -22.91
CA GLY A 343 -17.82 18.94 -22.04
C GLY A 343 -18.35 18.13 -20.86
N GLN A 344 -19.63 17.78 -20.82
CA GLN A 344 -20.23 16.94 -19.80
C GLN A 344 -20.03 15.46 -20.13
N THR A 345 -19.68 14.67 -19.12
CA THR A 345 -19.68 13.22 -19.22
C THR A 345 -20.84 12.62 -18.43
N ALA A 346 -21.40 11.53 -18.92
CA ALA A 346 -22.43 10.76 -18.22
C ALA A 346 -21.87 9.92 -17.06
N LEU A 347 -20.61 10.15 -16.65
CA LEU A 347 -19.96 9.39 -15.61
C LEU A 347 -20.61 9.68 -14.24
N GLN A 348 -21.17 8.67 -13.61
CA GLN A 348 -21.63 8.72 -12.23
C GLN A 348 -20.56 8.14 -11.31
N LEU A 349 -20.09 8.95 -10.37
CA LEU A 349 -19.21 8.46 -9.30
C LEU A 349 -20.06 7.98 -8.14
N THR A 350 -20.02 6.67 -7.90
CA THR A 350 -20.71 6.07 -6.77
C THR A 350 -19.73 5.90 -5.61
N HIS A 351 -20.05 6.54 -4.50
CA HIS A 351 -19.42 6.19 -3.23
C HIS A 351 -20.23 5.04 -2.62
N LYS A 352 -19.62 3.85 -2.49
CA LYS A 352 -20.22 2.80 -1.67
C LYS A 352 -20.38 3.37 -0.27
N THR A 353 -21.61 3.65 0.12
CA THR A 353 -21.95 3.92 1.52
C THR A 353 -21.35 2.78 2.31
N LYS A 354 -20.56 3.06 3.34
CA LYS A 354 -20.07 2.04 4.29
C LYS A 354 -21.26 1.16 4.59
N ALA A 355 -21.16 -0.15 4.28
CA ALA A 355 -22.20 -1.10 4.65
C ALA A 355 -22.52 -0.80 6.11
N GLN A 356 -23.76 -0.39 6.39
CA GLN A 356 -24.21 -0.19 7.76
C GLN A 356 -23.87 -1.49 8.46
N VAL A 357 -22.97 -1.41 9.42
CA VAL A 357 -22.68 -2.53 10.31
C VAL A 357 -24.04 -2.91 10.87
N THR A 358 -24.53 -4.08 10.48
CA THR A 358 -25.82 -4.60 10.89
C THR A 358 -25.84 -4.48 12.40
N GLU A 359 -26.67 -3.59 12.91
CA GLU A 359 -26.76 -3.33 14.34
C GLU A 359 -27.04 -4.66 15.02
N THR A 360 -26.06 -5.13 15.77
CA THR A 360 -26.31 -6.17 16.76
C THR A 360 -27.45 -5.69 17.62
N ARG A 361 -28.52 -6.50 17.70
CA ARG A 361 -29.76 -6.30 18.45
C ARG A 361 -29.58 -5.28 19.57
N ALA A 362 -30.31 -4.17 19.46
CA ALA A 362 -30.38 -3.18 20.52
C ALA A 362 -30.73 -3.89 21.83
N LEU A 363 -29.83 -3.77 22.80
CA LEU A 363 -30.18 -4.08 24.18
C LEU A 363 -31.43 -3.25 24.53
N GLU A 364 -32.45 -3.86 25.11
CA GLU A 364 -33.63 -3.17 25.63
C GLU A 364 -33.17 -2.07 26.59
N GLY A 365 -33.16 -0.84 26.13
CA GLY A 365 -32.69 0.31 26.86
C GLY A 365 -32.43 1.50 25.96
N THR A 366 -32.24 2.66 26.54
CA THR A 366 -31.92 3.85 25.75
C THR A 366 -30.59 3.69 25.01
N PRO A 367 -30.40 4.27 23.80
CA PRO A 367 -29.14 4.19 23.03
C PRO A 367 -27.92 4.60 23.86
N LEU A 368 -28.08 5.51 24.80
CA LEU A 368 -27.04 5.94 25.72
C LEU A 368 -26.60 4.81 26.68
N LEU A 369 -27.53 4.06 27.26
CA LEU A 369 -27.22 2.95 28.16
C LEU A 369 -26.48 1.84 27.41
N ALA A 370 -26.89 1.50 26.18
CA ALA A 370 -26.19 0.55 25.33
C ALA A 370 -24.77 1.01 24.97
N PHE A 371 -24.60 2.31 24.71
CA PHE A 371 -23.26 2.91 24.47
C PHE A 371 -22.39 2.83 25.71
N LEU A 372 -22.92 3.19 26.89
CA LEU A 372 -22.17 3.16 28.14
C LEU A 372 -21.82 1.72 28.56
N ALA A 373 -22.71 0.76 28.38
CA ALA A 373 -22.44 -0.65 28.64
C ALA A 373 -21.30 -1.17 27.74
N ARG A 374 -21.31 -0.87 26.44
CA ARG A 374 -20.23 -1.20 25.52
C ARG A 374 -18.91 -0.53 25.91
N LYS A 375 -18.94 0.74 26.30
CA LYS A 375 -17.75 1.47 26.75
C LYS A 375 -17.19 0.89 28.06
N LYS A 376 -18.06 0.53 29.00
CA LYS A 376 -17.69 -0.13 30.26
C LYS A 376 -17.02 -1.47 29.98
N HIS A 377 -17.63 -2.33 29.17
CA HIS A 377 -17.06 -3.64 28.78
C HIS A 377 -15.68 -3.48 28.10
N LYS A 378 -15.57 -2.55 27.14
CA LYS A 378 -14.30 -2.27 26.46
C LYS A 378 -13.21 -1.77 27.44
N ASN A 379 -13.56 -0.96 28.41
CA ASN A 379 -12.63 -0.47 29.42
C ASN A 379 -12.22 -1.60 30.36
N SER A 380 -13.16 -2.40 30.88
CA SER A 380 -12.89 -3.56 31.74
C SER A 380 -11.97 -4.56 31.04
N SER A 381 -12.23 -4.85 29.78
CA SER A 381 -11.38 -5.74 28.96
C SER A 381 -9.96 -5.19 28.81
N SER A 382 -9.83 -3.88 28.61
CA SER A 382 -8.51 -3.25 28.48
C SER A 382 -7.74 -3.27 29.80
N VAL A 383 -8.41 -3.04 30.93
CA VAL A 383 -7.81 -3.13 32.28
C VAL A 383 -7.36 -4.56 32.55
N TYR A 384 -8.21 -5.54 32.31
CA TYR A 384 -7.88 -6.95 32.47
C TYR A 384 -6.63 -7.36 31.70
N ILE A 385 -6.57 -7.01 30.40
CA ILE A 385 -5.39 -7.29 29.57
C ILE A 385 -4.14 -6.66 30.18
N TYR A 386 -4.24 -5.40 30.59
CA TYR A 386 -3.11 -4.66 31.16
C TYR A 386 -2.60 -5.32 32.46
N GLU A 387 -3.49 -5.73 33.32
CA GLU A 387 -3.14 -6.46 34.58
C GLU A 387 -2.45 -7.79 34.31
N GLN A 388 -2.98 -8.61 33.35
CA GLN A 388 -2.35 -9.90 33.02
C GLN A 388 -0.97 -9.69 32.36
N VAL A 389 -0.82 -8.70 31.49
CA VAL A 389 0.47 -8.37 30.88
C VAL A 389 1.46 -7.88 31.96
N ASN A 390 1.04 -6.96 32.82
CA ASN A 390 1.90 -6.45 33.88
C ASN A 390 2.33 -7.55 34.87
N HIS A 391 1.41 -8.42 35.23
CA HIS A 391 1.73 -9.56 36.12
C HIS A 391 2.81 -10.45 35.45
N PHE A 392 2.64 -10.79 34.19
CA PHE A 392 3.64 -11.59 33.45
C PHE A 392 4.99 -10.88 33.40
N VAL A 393 5.00 -9.60 33.02
CA VAL A 393 6.22 -8.80 32.90
C VAL A 393 6.95 -8.70 34.21
N SER A 394 6.25 -8.37 35.31
CA SER A 394 6.84 -8.24 36.65
C SER A 394 7.47 -9.55 37.12
N LYS A 395 6.80 -10.67 36.85
CA LYS A 395 7.26 -11.99 37.31
C LYS A 395 8.37 -12.57 36.43
N TYR A 396 8.28 -12.43 35.11
CA TYR A 396 9.11 -13.22 34.20
C TYR A 396 10.11 -12.42 33.38
N LYS A 397 10.03 -11.07 33.32
CA LYS A 397 10.97 -10.26 32.55
C LYS A 397 12.45 -10.53 32.88
N PRO A 398 12.85 -10.74 34.16
CA PRO A 398 14.25 -11.07 34.48
C PRO A 398 14.75 -12.37 33.83
N LEU A 399 13.87 -13.33 33.55
CA LEU A 399 14.23 -14.58 32.87
C LEU A 399 14.65 -14.35 31.40
N PHE A 400 14.23 -13.25 30.77
CA PHE A 400 14.47 -12.90 29.39
C PHE A 400 15.49 -11.76 29.22
N SER A 401 16.12 -11.30 30.32
CA SER A 401 17.10 -10.20 30.28
C SER A 401 18.46 -10.61 29.69
N GLN A 402 18.76 -11.90 29.66
CA GLN A 402 19.98 -12.42 29.05
C GLN A 402 19.72 -12.93 27.64
N GLY A 403 20.46 -12.39 26.66
CA GLY A 403 20.38 -12.84 25.26
C GLY A 403 19.63 -11.88 24.32
N LYS A 404 19.50 -12.27 23.06
CA LYS A 404 18.88 -11.48 21.98
C LYS A 404 17.35 -11.62 21.94
N PHE A 405 16.68 -11.59 23.11
CA PHE A 405 15.23 -11.79 23.17
C PHE A 405 14.42 -10.62 22.64
N SER A 406 14.94 -9.41 22.62
CA SER A 406 14.20 -8.23 22.14
C SER A 406 13.71 -8.38 20.69
N SER A 407 14.57 -8.88 19.80
CA SER A 407 14.19 -9.17 18.41
C SER A 407 13.21 -10.35 18.29
N GLN A 408 13.36 -11.36 19.17
CA GLN A 408 12.48 -12.51 19.17
C GLN A 408 11.07 -12.15 19.66
N TRP A 409 10.96 -11.27 20.66
CA TRP A 409 9.67 -10.71 21.07
C TRP A 409 9.02 -9.85 19.96
N GLY A 410 9.83 -9.13 19.19
CA GLY A 410 9.35 -8.44 17.98
C GLY A 410 8.72 -9.38 16.96
N ALA A 411 9.34 -10.54 16.72
CA ALA A 411 8.80 -11.56 15.82
C ALA A 411 7.53 -12.22 16.37
N ILE A 412 7.48 -12.52 17.68
CA ILE A 412 6.27 -13.04 18.34
C ILE A 412 5.11 -12.06 18.19
N ARG A 413 5.37 -10.77 18.37
CA ARG A 413 4.39 -9.72 18.13
C ARG A 413 3.89 -9.71 16.68
N SER A 414 4.80 -9.85 15.73
CA SER A 414 4.46 -9.92 14.31
C SER A 414 3.54 -11.11 14.02
N ILE A 415 3.87 -12.29 14.56
CA ILE A 415 3.05 -13.49 14.43
C ILE A 415 1.66 -13.28 15.07
N ALA A 416 1.61 -12.67 16.24
CA ALA A 416 0.33 -12.37 16.91
C ALA A 416 -0.55 -11.42 16.07
N LEU A 417 0.04 -10.44 15.41
CA LEU A 417 -0.70 -9.52 14.52
C LEU A 417 -1.22 -10.17 13.23
N GLN A 418 -0.54 -11.23 12.75
CA GLN A 418 -0.90 -11.91 11.52
C GLN A 418 -2.14 -12.82 11.65
N HIS A 419 -2.40 -13.35 12.84
CA HIS A 419 -3.41 -14.36 13.08
C HIS A 419 -4.52 -13.86 13.98
N ALA A 420 -5.76 -13.98 13.51
CA ALA A 420 -6.94 -13.54 14.28
C ALA A 420 -7.32 -14.51 15.41
N THR A 421 -6.85 -15.77 15.35
CA THR A 421 -7.23 -16.80 16.32
C THR A 421 -6.03 -17.32 17.09
N MET A 422 -6.23 -17.61 18.37
CA MET A 422 -5.19 -18.09 19.25
C MET A 422 -4.62 -19.44 18.82
N ASN A 423 -5.46 -20.33 18.30
CA ASN A 423 -5.01 -21.65 17.82
C ASN A 423 -4.00 -21.51 16.68
N LYS A 424 -4.18 -20.54 15.76
CA LYS A 424 -3.21 -20.29 14.69
C LYS A 424 -1.92 -19.68 15.21
N ILE A 425 -2.00 -18.85 16.24
CA ILE A 425 -0.81 -18.29 16.90
C ILE A 425 -0.02 -19.39 17.61
N LEU A 426 -0.69 -20.28 18.36
CA LEU A 426 -0.04 -21.43 19.00
C LEU A 426 0.61 -22.37 17.97
N LEU A 427 -0.09 -22.63 16.85
CA LEU A 427 0.46 -23.44 15.78
C LEU A 427 1.76 -22.84 15.23
N GLU A 428 1.77 -21.56 14.85
CA GLU A 428 2.94 -20.89 14.28
C GLU A 428 4.10 -20.74 15.29
N LEU A 429 3.79 -20.54 16.56
CA LEU A 429 4.83 -20.37 17.57
C LEU A 429 5.45 -21.71 18.00
N PHE A 430 4.64 -22.75 18.17
CA PHE A 430 5.08 -23.98 18.86
C PHE A 430 4.89 -25.25 18.03
N ASP A 431 3.75 -25.43 17.37
CA ASP A 431 3.26 -26.74 16.93
C ASP A 431 3.34 -26.94 15.42
N LYS A 432 3.85 -25.96 14.67
CA LYS A 432 4.05 -26.09 13.21
C LYS A 432 5.07 -27.16 12.90
N LYS A 433 4.70 -28.08 12.02
CA LYS A 433 5.54 -29.21 11.62
C LYS A 433 5.64 -29.24 10.10
N GLU A 434 6.77 -29.71 9.62
CA GLU A 434 7.05 -29.91 8.20
C GLU A 434 7.67 -31.27 7.98
N LEU A 435 7.30 -31.94 6.89
CA LEU A 435 7.92 -33.18 6.45
C LEU A 435 9.19 -32.85 5.66
N LYS A 436 10.35 -33.24 6.20
CA LYS A 436 11.64 -33.06 5.52
C LYS A 436 12.21 -34.39 5.07
N LYS A 437 12.75 -34.38 3.86
CA LYS A 437 13.60 -35.46 3.37
C LYS A 437 15.03 -35.23 3.85
N ARG A 438 15.63 -36.27 4.45
CA ARG A 438 17.03 -36.25 4.88
C ARG A 438 17.76 -37.48 4.37
N GLU A 439 19.07 -37.44 4.29
CA GLU A 439 19.87 -38.62 4.00
C GLU A 439 19.76 -39.63 5.13
N PRO A 440 19.64 -40.92 4.83
CA PRO A 440 19.61 -41.96 5.85
C PRO A 440 20.91 -41.96 6.68
N SER A 441 20.78 -42.12 7.98
CA SER A 441 21.91 -42.26 8.90
C SER A 441 21.97 -43.68 9.47
N PRO A 442 23.14 -44.20 9.83
CA PRO A 442 23.27 -45.52 10.43
C PRO A 442 22.43 -45.74 11.68
N THR A 443 22.09 -44.66 12.39
CA THR A 443 21.27 -44.66 13.62
C THR A 443 19.79 -44.45 13.38
N ASP A 444 19.40 -43.95 12.19
CA ASP A 444 17.99 -43.76 11.83
C ASP A 444 17.83 -43.81 10.29
N PRO A 445 17.39 -44.97 9.78
CA PRO A 445 17.26 -45.22 8.33
C PRO A 445 16.08 -44.51 7.67
N ARG A 446 15.23 -43.81 8.43
CA ARG A 446 14.07 -43.07 7.86
C ARG A 446 14.54 -41.92 7.01
N THR A 447 14.08 -41.86 5.77
CA THR A 447 14.36 -40.78 4.82
C THR A 447 13.40 -39.58 4.95
N GLU A 448 12.29 -39.77 5.64
CA GLU A 448 11.29 -38.71 5.88
C GLU A 448 11.11 -38.51 7.38
N VAL A 449 11.30 -37.28 7.84
CA VAL A 449 11.18 -36.91 9.27
C VAL A 449 10.28 -35.74 9.40
N ILE A 450 9.32 -35.82 10.31
CA ILE A 450 8.49 -34.68 10.71
C ILE A 450 9.30 -33.82 11.67
N GLU A 451 9.67 -32.62 11.21
CA GLU A 451 10.45 -31.66 11.99
C GLU A 451 9.54 -30.55 12.53
N SER A 452 9.74 -30.17 13.78
CA SER A 452 9.08 -29.00 14.32
C SER A 452 9.71 -27.74 13.74
N ILE A 453 8.91 -26.92 13.06
CA ILE A 453 9.33 -25.63 12.48
C ILE A 453 8.65 -24.43 13.14
N GLY A 454 8.00 -24.65 14.29
CA GLY A 454 7.40 -23.56 15.08
C GLY A 454 8.45 -22.50 15.44
N TYR A 455 8.06 -21.24 15.43
CA TYR A 455 9.00 -20.12 15.62
C TYR A 455 9.88 -20.28 16.88
N ILE A 456 9.33 -20.79 17.98
CA ILE A 456 10.03 -20.94 19.26
C ILE A 456 10.72 -22.31 19.35
N THR A 457 10.18 -23.33 18.71
CA THR A 457 10.62 -24.72 18.85
C THR A 457 11.68 -25.15 17.84
N HIS A 458 12.00 -24.31 16.87
CA HIS A 458 12.94 -24.62 15.78
C HIS A 458 14.18 -23.72 15.78
N GLY A 459 15.32 -24.30 15.31
CA GLY A 459 16.58 -23.60 15.09
C GLY A 459 17.36 -23.28 16.39
N ILE A 460 18.37 -22.42 16.25
CA ILE A 460 19.33 -22.07 17.35
C ILE A 460 18.60 -21.49 18.56
N LYS A 461 17.58 -20.68 18.34
CA LYS A 461 16.79 -20.03 19.40
C LYS A 461 15.98 -21.00 20.26
N ALA A 462 15.66 -22.20 19.75
CA ALA A 462 14.90 -23.18 20.52
C ALA A 462 15.61 -23.58 21.83
N LYS A 463 16.94 -23.60 21.84
CA LYS A 463 17.73 -23.88 23.07
C LYS A 463 17.50 -22.79 24.11
N ASP A 464 17.50 -21.52 23.69
CA ASP A 464 17.31 -20.36 24.57
C ASP A 464 15.90 -20.35 25.17
N TRP A 465 14.89 -20.72 24.39
CA TRP A 465 13.49 -20.79 24.85
C TRP A 465 13.26 -21.99 25.79
N LYS A 466 13.81 -23.17 25.50
CA LYS A 466 13.74 -24.34 26.39
C LYS A 466 14.47 -24.12 27.74
N ALA A 467 15.56 -23.35 27.68
CA ALA A 467 16.27 -22.98 28.88
C ALA A 467 15.35 -22.23 29.85
N LYS A 468 15.37 -22.62 31.14
CA LYS A 468 14.51 -22.04 32.19
C LYS A 468 12.99 -22.15 31.88
N GLN A 469 12.57 -23.08 30.98
CA GLN A 469 11.17 -23.36 30.59
C GLN A 469 10.42 -22.13 30.06
N ARG A 470 11.11 -21.21 29.36
CA ARG A 470 10.54 -19.98 28.84
C ARG A 470 9.44 -20.24 27.81
N ASP A 471 9.60 -21.27 27.00
CA ASP A 471 8.61 -21.76 26.03
C ASP A 471 7.29 -22.17 26.72
N LYS A 472 7.37 -22.93 27.83
CA LYS A 472 6.20 -23.34 28.58
C LYS A 472 5.51 -22.14 29.25
N ILE A 473 6.27 -21.25 29.87
CA ILE A 473 5.75 -20.02 30.50
C ILE A 473 4.96 -19.18 29.53
N LEU A 474 5.49 -19.01 28.31
CA LEU A 474 4.78 -18.23 27.28
C LEU A 474 3.54 -18.98 26.76
N ARG A 475 3.64 -20.29 26.55
CA ARG A 475 2.51 -21.12 26.12
C ARG A 475 1.35 -21.06 27.13
N GLU A 476 1.63 -21.24 28.39
CA GLU A 476 0.64 -21.13 29.48
C GLU A 476 -0.06 -19.77 29.51
N PHE A 477 0.68 -18.69 29.31
CA PHE A 477 0.08 -17.36 29.19
C PHE A 477 -0.88 -17.26 28.02
N ILE A 478 -0.48 -17.76 26.84
CA ILE A 478 -1.29 -17.70 25.63
C ILE A 478 -2.57 -18.55 25.81
N GLU A 479 -2.44 -19.77 26.33
CA GLU A 479 -3.57 -20.67 26.58
C GLU A 479 -4.52 -20.10 27.62
N LYS A 480 -4.00 -19.53 28.73
CA LYS A 480 -4.80 -18.84 29.74
C LYS A 480 -5.64 -17.72 29.15
N MET A 481 -5.03 -16.90 28.27
CA MET A 481 -5.74 -15.80 27.63
C MET A 481 -6.75 -16.29 26.58
N GLY A 482 -6.43 -17.35 25.84
CA GLY A 482 -7.31 -17.93 24.80
C GLY A 482 -8.53 -18.65 25.38
N ASN A 483 -8.41 -19.26 26.55
CA ASN A 483 -9.48 -20.01 27.20
C ASN A 483 -10.42 -19.13 28.05
N ASN A 484 -10.17 -17.85 28.14
CA ASN A 484 -11.04 -16.95 28.88
C ASN A 484 -12.35 -16.69 28.12
N GLN A 485 -13.48 -17.13 28.63
CA GLN A 485 -14.78 -17.03 27.97
C GLN A 485 -15.25 -15.57 27.79
N GLU A 486 -14.87 -14.68 28.69
CA GLU A 486 -15.30 -13.28 28.68
C GLU A 486 -14.43 -12.41 27.76
N TYR A 487 -13.13 -12.71 27.67
CA TYR A 487 -12.14 -11.89 26.99
C TYR A 487 -11.28 -12.65 25.97
N GLY A 488 -11.70 -13.84 25.55
CA GLY A 488 -10.92 -14.72 24.67
C GLY A 488 -10.64 -14.12 23.29
N ASP A 489 -11.54 -13.32 22.75
CA ASP A 489 -11.38 -12.57 21.51
C ASP A 489 -10.31 -11.45 21.59
N LEU A 490 -9.94 -11.04 22.81
CA LEU A 490 -8.89 -10.06 23.07
C LEU A 490 -7.52 -10.68 23.34
N SER A 491 -7.40 -11.99 23.35
CA SER A 491 -6.16 -12.72 23.62
C SER A 491 -5.02 -12.36 22.66
N GLN A 492 -5.32 -12.12 21.40
CA GLN A 492 -4.36 -11.60 20.42
C GLN A 492 -3.77 -10.27 20.88
N ARG A 493 -4.62 -9.35 21.34
CA ARG A 493 -4.20 -8.02 21.83
C ARG A 493 -3.33 -8.14 23.10
N ALA A 494 -3.65 -9.08 23.99
CA ALA A 494 -2.84 -9.34 25.16
C ALA A 494 -1.42 -9.80 24.79
N LEU A 495 -1.29 -10.71 23.85
CA LEU A 495 0.01 -11.19 23.38
C LEU A 495 0.80 -10.10 22.65
N VAL A 496 0.14 -9.26 21.85
CA VAL A 496 0.77 -8.11 21.19
C VAL A 496 1.33 -7.12 22.22
N ASN A 497 0.56 -6.82 23.26
CA ASN A 497 0.98 -5.93 24.34
C ASN A 497 2.13 -6.56 25.15
N LEU A 498 2.02 -7.84 25.52
CA LEU A 498 3.08 -8.56 26.21
C LEU A 498 4.38 -8.52 25.41
N ALA A 499 4.34 -8.91 24.15
CA ALA A 499 5.53 -8.93 23.31
C ALA A 499 6.16 -7.54 23.18
N SER A 500 5.33 -6.48 23.15
CA SER A 500 5.81 -5.09 23.13
C SER A 500 6.55 -4.70 24.40
N GLU A 501 6.01 -5.07 25.59
CA GLU A 501 6.63 -4.77 26.87
C GLU A 501 7.91 -5.59 27.09
N MET A 502 7.92 -6.84 26.67
CA MET A 502 9.07 -7.73 26.79
C MET A 502 10.20 -7.36 25.81
N ALA A 503 9.88 -6.76 24.66
CA ALA A 503 10.87 -6.29 23.69
C ALA A 503 11.61 -5.02 24.12
N LYS A 504 11.07 -4.25 25.08
CA LYS A 504 11.72 -3.05 25.61
C LYS A 504 13.01 -3.45 26.33
N LYS A 505 14.14 -2.89 25.88
CA LYS A 505 15.42 -3.05 26.61
C LYS A 505 15.27 -2.48 28.01
N GLN A 506 15.86 -3.13 28.97
CA GLN A 506 16.00 -2.60 30.33
C GLN A 506 16.90 -1.39 30.36
#